data_dcaaca26e070e391f7abef05d4b879fd
#
_entry.id   dcaaca26e070e391f7abef05d4b879fd
#
_cell.length_a   1.000
_cell.length_b   1.000
_cell.length_c   1.000
_cell.angle_alpha   90.00
_cell.angle_beta   90.00
_cell.angle_gamma   90.00
#
_symmetry.space_group_name_H-M   'P 1'
#
loop_
_entity.id
_entity.type
_entity.pdbx_description
1 polymer ?
#
loop_
_entity_poly.entity_id
_entity_poly.type
_entity_poly.pdbx_seq_one_letter_code
_entity_poly.pdbx_strand_id
1 'polypeptide(L)'
;MKKVALSALAAAMISGIASADALTLYSDPKTGQVYTTPGEGRVEMGDFVDAKTVDMADREIESSFSEYKDAAKKYAQVKSKAKKLDFSGTVYFGMTSANPTTDLDVTGGDQSNYADTSTGFELRRAYLQLKAYFNDKDYFRFTLDTTKELASSKSYADFYAKYAFLYLDEVLPYTGVEVGIAHRPWIDYEEHNAWKYRSFNKVVLEEKGTATEAGVDLLNSADLGFNLKTKTENFSSEIGVFNGEGYHADKAAANQENSSDLSFEWRLTGHLIGSGTKVGKYKVEKDTYLNLSTYGLISKNHKDNDVALDDVNEYDRSIYGVHAVYNQPEFLLAAQYFVADDEAQNEALGKGKEYTGWSINGEVRPAQDWTVIGRYDDYKIEEIAAGTGVKSVKADGTKVIAGLAYKYSKNISFIGSAKFIDEEDKNGFDTGESKDVYMLTTEVKW
;
A
#
# COMPACT_ATOMS: atom_id res chain seq x y z
N MET A 1 21.74 -5.69 10.45
CA MET A 1 22.45 -4.45 10.85
C MET A 1 23.35 -4.59 12.08
N LYS A 2 23.02 -5.43 13.09
CA LYS A 2 23.89 -5.63 14.27
C LYS A 2 25.29 -6.23 13.96
N LYS A 3 25.43 -7.07 12.93
CA LYS A 3 26.72 -7.68 12.58
C LYS A 3 27.64 -6.74 11.76
N VAL A 4 27.09 -5.78 11.02
CA VAL A 4 27.89 -4.84 10.22
C VAL A 4 28.46 -3.72 11.08
N ALA A 5 27.72 -3.23 12.08
CA ALA A 5 28.21 -2.22 13.01
C ALA A 5 29.33 -2.77 13.91
N LEU A 6 29.24 -4.05 14.33
CA LEU A 6 30.29 -4.69 15.13
C LEU A 6 31.57 -4.90 14.33
N SER A 7 31.46 -5.25 13.04
CA SER A 7 32.63 -5.46 12.17
C SER A 7 33.32 -4.14 11.78
N ALA A 8 32.59 -3.05 11.61
CA ALA A 8 33.17 -1.74 11.34
C ALA A 8 33.89 -1.15 12.57
N LEU A 9 33.34 -1.36 13.78
CA LEU A 9 33.96 -0.92 15.03
C LEU A 9 35.21 -1.77 15.34
N ALA A 10 35.15 -3.09 15.11
CA ALA A 10 36.30 -3.98 15.26
C ALA A 10 37.41 -3.65 14.22
N ALA A 11 37.06 -3.31 13.00
CA ALA A 11 38.03 -2.90 11.96
C ALA A 11 38.68 -1.56 12.28
N ALA A 12 37.95 -0.59 12.84
CA ALA A 12 38.48 0.71 13.26
C ALA A 12 39.42 0.58 14.48
N MET A 13 39.14 -0.35 15.40
CA MET A 13 40.02 -0.62 16.57
C MET A 13 41.29 -1.34 16.18
N ILE A 14 41.25 -2.23 15.18
CA ILE A 14 42.44 -2.93 14.67
C ILE A 14 43.35 -1.98 13.90
N SER A 15 42.81 -0.98 13.20
CA SER A 15 43.63 0.03 12.51
C SER A 15 44.31 1.05 13.45
N GLY A 16 43.76 1.27 14.66
CA GLY A 16 44.36 2.11 15.71
C GLY A 16 45.55 1.45 16.40
N ILE A 17 45.56 0.12 16.49
CA ILE A 17 46.64 -0.66 17.10
C ILE A 17 47.84 -0.86 16.12
N ALA A 18 47.59 -0.75 14.80
CA ALA A 18 48.62 -0.89 13.77
C ALA A 18 49.65 0.27 13.70
N SER A 19 49.47 1.32 14.51
CA SER A 19 50.43 2.44 14.59
C SER A 19 51.24 2.47 15.91
N ALA A 20 51.12 1.45 16.76
CA ALA A 20 52.07 1.26 17.88
C ALA A 20 53.36 0.66 17.31
N ASP A 21 54.48 1.30 17.62
CA ASP A 21 55.81 0.78 17.24
C ASP A 21 56.00 -0.60 17.87
N ALA A 22 55.64 -1.63 17.13
CA ALA A 22 55.87 -3.00 17.54
C ALA A 22 57.38 -3.32 17.37
N LEU A 23 57.99 -3.81 18.44
CA LEU A 23 59.39 -4.20 18.46
C LEU A 23 59.50 -5.68 18.20
N THR A 24 60.06 -6.06 17.04
CA THR A 24 60.34 -7.45 16.73
C THR A 24 61.55 -7.94 17.53
N LEU A 25 61.37 -9.00 18.30
CA LEU A 25 62.42 -9.60 19.12
C LEU A 25 62.94 -10.89 18.48
N TYR A 26 64.26 -11.10 18.63
CA TYR A 26 64.98 -12.29 18.14
C TYR A 26 65.72 -12.96 19.31
N SER A 27 65.68 -14.28 19.38
CA SER A 27 66.42 -15.05 20.37
C SER A 27 67.55 -15.83 19.73
N ASP A 28 68.71 -15.93 20.41
CA ASP A 28 69.75 -16.90 20.06
C ASP A 28 69.52 -18.19 20.86
N PRO A 29 69.14 -19.31 20.19
CA PRO A 29 68.85 -20.57 20.85
C PRO A 29 70.01 -21.18 21.59
N LYS A 30 71.24 -20.76 21.29
CA LYS A 30 72.46 -21.30 21.89
C LYS A 30 72.85 -20.57 23.18
N THR A 31 72.61 -19.29 23.22
CA THR A 31 73.01 -18.45 24.38
C THR A 31 71.81 -18.03 25.25
N GLY A 32 70.54 -18.12 24.71
CA GLY A 32 69.34 -17.66 25.39
C GLY A 32 69.19 -16.13 25.41
N GLN A 33 70.08 -15.38 24.76
CA GLN A 33 69.99 -13.91 24.69
C GLN A 33 68.96 -13.44 23.71
N VAL A 34 68.28 -12.32 24.02
CA VAL A 34 67.27 -11.68 23.21
C VAL A 34 67.82 -10.39 22.59
N TYR A 35 67.52 -10.17 21.32
CA TYR A 35 67.98 -9.04 20.53
C TYR A 35 66.83 -8.33 19.85
N THR A 36 66.98 -7.05 19.55
CA THR A 36 66.02 -6.21 18.84
C THR A 36 66.32 -6.15 17.33
N THR A 37 67.34 -6.87 16.85
CA THR A 37 67.76 -6.89 15.44
C THR A 37 67.99 -8.33 14.96
N PRO A 38 67.67 -8.64 13.70
CA PRO A 38 67.97 -9.95 13.13
C PRO A 38 69.47 -10.17 13.08
N GLY A 39 69.95 -11.43 13.14
CA GLY A 39 71.36 -11.81 13.06
C GLY A 39 71.50 -13.29 12.80
N GLU A 40 72.75 -13.70 12.37
CA GLU A 40 73.02 -15.09 12.04
C GLU A 40 72.83 -16.00 13.28
N GLY A 41 72.04 -17.06 13.11
CA GLY A 41 71.67 -17.99 14.20
C GLY A 41 70.57 -17.54 15.17
N ARG A 42 69.97 -16.36 14.96
CA ARG A 42 68.88 -15.86 15.76
C ARG A 42 67.55 -16.29 15.17
N VAL A 43 66.60 -16.64 16.01
CA VAL A 43 65.21 -16.99 15.66
C VAL A 43 64.29 -15.87 16.08
N GLU A 44 63.40 -15.47 15.20
CA GLU A 44 62.36 -14.47 15.46
C GLU A 44 61.39 -14.99 16.49
N MET A 45 61.11 -14.18 17.54
CA MET A 45 60.21 -14.51 18.63
C MET A 45 58.81 -13.94 18.40
N GLY A 46 58.67 -13.00 17.44
CA GLY A 46 57.46 -12.25 17.15
C GLY A 46 57.53 -10.77 17.56
N ASP A 47 56.43 -10.07 17.33
CA ASP A 47 56.29 -8.65 17.63
C ASP A 47 55.75 -8.42 19.04
N PHE A 48 56.42 -7.53 19.80
CA PHE A 48 56.07 -7.16 21.15
C PHE A 48 55.71 -5.68 21.21
N VAL A 49 54.63 -5.34 21.95
CA VAL A 49 54.20 -3.95 22.18
C VAL A 49 54.38 -3.58 23.64
N ASP A 50 54.62 -2.30 23.93
CA ASP A 50 54.78 -1.82 25.29
C ASP A 50 53.49 -2.03 26.10
N ALA A 51 53.62 -2.49 27.32
CA ALA A 51 52.50 -2.70 28.25
C ALA A 51 51.66 -1.45 28.48
N LYS A 52 52.23 -0.26 28.39
CA LYS A 52 51.48 1.01 28.47
C LYS A 52 50.56 1.23 27.25
N THR A 53 50.97 0.77 26.09
CA THR A 53 50.17 0.86 24.85
C THR A 53 48.97 -0.08 24.94
N VAL A 54 49.17 -1.29 25.51
CA VAL A 54 48.05 -2.22 25.78
C VAL A 54 47.07 -1.63 26.77
N ASP A 55 47.58 -1.05 27.89
CA ASP A 55 46.72 -0.39 28.91
C ASP A 55 45.93 0.79 28.34
N MET A 56 46.49 1.56 27.43
CA MET A 56 45.78 2.66 26.75
C MET A 56 44.69 2.13 25.81
N ALA A 57 44.97 1.07 25.06
CA ALA A 57 44.01 0.43 24.18
C ALA A 57 42.85 -0.20 24.96
N ASP A 58 43.14 -0.84 26.11
CA ASP A 58 42.12 -1.38 26.99
C ASP A 58 41.20 -0.29 27.57
N ARG A 59 41.75 0.88 27.95
CA ARG A 59 40.96 2.03 28.45
C ARG A 59 40.09 2.63 27.35
N GLU A 60 40.58 2.74 26.10
CA GLU A 60 39.77 3.20 24.98
C GLU A 60 38.64 2.22 24.64
N ILE A 61 38.91 0.93 24.71
CA ILE A 61 37.92 -0.13 24.53
C ILE A 61 36.85 -0.04 25.65
N GLU A 62 37.25 0.11 26.92
CA GLU A 62 36.30 0.26 28.02
C GLU A 62 35.45 1.54 27.91
N SER A 63 36.04 2.68 27.48
CA SER A 63 35.29 3.92 27.31
C SER A 63 34.28 3.80 26.18
N SER A 64 34.65 3.21 25.04
CA SER A 64 33.75 2.95 23.90
C SER A 64 32.63 1.95 24.25
N PHE A 65 32.93 0.95 25.09
CA PHE A 65 31.91 0.04 25.64
C PHE A 65 30.95 0.74 26.62
N SER A 66 31.45 1.71 27.40
CA SER A 66 30.60 2.52 28.27
C SER A 66 29.65 3.40 27.50
N GLU A 67 30.10 4.10 26.46
CA GLU A 67 29.24 4.91 25.58
C GLU A 67 28.20 4.07 24.86
N TYR A 68 28.58 2.87 24.40
CA TYR A 68 27.65 1.93 23.79
C TYR A 68 26.58 1.44 24.77
N LYS A 69 26.97 1.14 26.03
CA LYS A 69 26.01 0.77 27.08
C LYS A 69 25.03 1.90 27.40
N ASP A 70 25.49 3.14 27.43
CA ASP A 70 24.63 4.29 27.70
C ASP A 70 23.72 4.64 26.52
N ALA A 71 24.20 4.50 25.29
CA ALA A 71 23.37 4.57 24.09
C ALA A 71 22.32 3.45 24.06
N ALA A 72 22.70 2.22 24.43
CA ALA A 72 21.79 1.08 24.53
C ALA A 72 20.73 1.28 25.63
N LYS A 73 21.09 1.90 26.76
CA LYS A 73 20.13 2.28 27.83
C LYS A 73 19.15 3.34 27.36
N LYS A 74 19.61 4.38 26.66
CA LYS A 74 18.72 5.40 26.04
C LYS A 74 17.77 4.77 25.04
N TYR A 75 18.25 3.87 24.22
CA TYR A 75 17.41 3.13 23.27
C TYR A 75 16.41 2.22 24.00
N ALA A 76 16.80 1.59 25.12
CA ALA A 76 15.89 0.82 25.96
C ALA A 76 14.83 1.68 26.64
N GLN A 77 15.13 2.93 27.00
CA GLN A 77 14.15 3.88 27.56
C GLN A 77 13.11 4.34 26.52
N VAL A 78 13.49 4.52 25.27
CA VAL A 78 12.53 4.78 24.18
C VAL A 78 11.64 3.55 23.93
N LYS A 79 12.18 2.33 24.06
CA LYS A 79 11.41 1.09 24.01
C LYS A 79 10.48 0.87 25.21
N SER A 80 10.71 1.53 26.35
CA SER A 80 9.83 1.36 27.53
C SER A 80 8.42 1.95 27.34
N LYS A 81 8.21 2.83 26.34
CA LYS A 81 6.89 3.40 26.01
C LYS A 81 6.11 2.55 25.02
N ALA A 82 6.78 1.70 24.26
CA ALA A 82 6.17 0.71 23.39
C ALA A 82 6.96 -0.60 23.53
N LYS A 83 6.25 -1.74 23.63
CA LYS A 83 6.88 -3.07 23.75
C LYS A 83 7.74 -3.42 22.54
N LYS A 84 7.29 -3.00 21.36
CA LYS A 84 7.95 -3.25 20.07
C LYS A 84 7.62 -2.12 19.10
N LEU A 85 8.59 -1.72 18.28
CA LEU A 85 8.41 -0.85 17.15
C LEU A 85 8.72 -1.64 15.87
N ASP A 86 7.76 -1.70 14.94
CA ASP A 86 7.95 -2.22 13.60
C ASP A 86 7.95 -1.06 12.61
N PHE A 87 9.00 -1.00 11.82
CA PHE A 87 9.15 -0.03 10.74
C PHE A 87 9.19 -0.77 9.41
N SER A 88 8.33 -0.37 8.48
CA SER A 88 8.23 -0.99 7.17
C SER A 88 7.85 0.04 6.12
N GLY A 89 7.99 -0.32 4.87
CA GLY A 89 7.61 0.55 3.78
C GLY A 89 7.30 -0.22 2.52
N THR A 90 6.59 0.46 1.61
CA THR A 90 6.28 -0.05 0.28
C THR A 90 6.36 1.10 -0.71
N VAL A 91 7.11 0.92 -1.79
CA VAL A 91 7.20 1.89 -2.88
C VAL A 91 6.79 1.23 -4.18
N TYR A 92 5.96 1.93 -4.95
CA TYR A 92 5.58 1.58 -6.30
C TYR A 92 6.05 2.66 -7.26
N PHE A 93 6.90 2.31 -8.20
CA PHE A 93 7.38 3.21 -9.24
C PHE A 93 7.54 2.46 -10.56
N GLY A 94 7.52 3.19 -11.66
CA GLY A 94 7.64 2.54 -12.95
C GLY A 94 7.54 3.51 -14.12
N MET A 95 7.29 2.95 -15.28
CA MET A 95 7.04 3.67 -16.52
C MET A 95 5.62 3.36 -16.98
N THR A 96 4.89 4.38 -17.39
CA THR A 96 3.57 4.27 -17.99
C THR A 96 3.63 4.86 -19.39
N SER A 97 3.00 4.19 -20.35
CA SER A 97 2.74 4.69 -21.70
C SER A 97 1.24 4.53 -21.96
N ALA A 98 0.56 5.64 -22.20
CA ALA A 98 -0.87 5.68 -22.48
C ALA A 98 -1.11 6.21 -23.90
N ASN A 99 -1.89 5.49 -24.68
CA ASN A 99 -2.35 5.87 -26.01
C ASN A 99 -3.86 6.04 -25.95
N PRO A 100 -4.39 7.26 -25.87
CA PRO A 100 -5.80 7.48 -26.09
C PRO A 100 -6.10 7.28 -27.58
N THR A 101 -6.97 6.35 -27.90
CA THR A 101 -7.55 6.23 -29.23
C THR A 101 -8.91 6.90 -29.22
N THR A 102 -9.01 8.08 -29.78
CA THR A 102 -10.30 8.70 -30.07
C THR A 102 -10.69 8.33 -31.49
N ASP A 103 -11.67 7.45 -31.67
CA ASP A 103 -12.39 7.29 -32.96
C ASP A 103 -13.34 8.47 -33.10
N LEU A 104 -12.79 9.66 -33.36
CA LEU A 104 -13.58 10.83 -33.74
C LEU A 104 -13.84 10.80 -35.26
N ASP A 105 -14.96 10.27 -35.67
CA ASP A 105 -15.56 10.62 -36.98
C ASP A 105 -16.16 12.02 -36.87
N VAL A 106 -15.31 13.04 -36.64
CA VAL A 106 -15.74 14.45 -36.60
C VAL A 106 -15.62 15.04 -37.97
N THR A 107 -16.67 14.95 -38.76
CA THR A 107 -16.89 15.80 -39.93
C THR A 107 -17.14 17.24 -39.45
N GLY A 108 -16.07 18.00 -39.20
CA GLY A 108 -16.11 19.46 -39.06
C GLY A 108 -15.98 19.96 -37.61
N GLY A 109 -14.81 19.97 -37.05
CA GLY A 109 -14.50 20.59 -35.76
C GLY A 109 -13.01 20.72 -35.50
N ASP A 110 -12.63 21.70 -34.75
CA ASP A 110 -11.29 22.09 -34.37
C ASP A 110 -10.43 20.90 -33.92
N GLN A 111 -9.34 20.59 -34.63
CA GLN A 111 -8.44 19.45 -34.35
C GLN A 111 -7.49 19.65 -33.14
N SER A 112 -7.76 20.60 -32.26
CA SER A 112 -6.82 20.99 -31.17
C SER A 112 -6.83 20.11 -29.91
N ASN A 113 -7.65 19.06 -29.85
CA ASN A 113 -7.79 18.21 -28.66
C ASN A 113 -7.36 16.75 -28.84
N TYR A 114 -6.44 16.46 -29.75
CA TYR A 114 -5.81 15.13 -29.77
C TYR A 114 -4.94 14.99 -28.52
N ALA A 115 -5.33 14.10 -27.61
CA ALA A 115 -4.48 13.73 -26.49
C ALA A 115 -3.28 12.96 -27.03
N ASP A 116 -2.11 13.58 -27.01
CA ASP A 116 -0.86 12.96 -27.40
C ASP A 116 -0.55 11.73 -26.53
N THR A 117 0.04 10.69 -27.13
CA THR A 117 0.61 9.57 -26.40
C THR A 117 1.53 10.08 -25.30
N SER A 118 1.20 9.80 -24.07
CA SER A 118 2.03 10.18 -22.92
C SER A 118 2.85 8.99 -22.44
N THR A 119 4.18 9.16 -22.37
CA THR A 119 5.09 8.16 -21.81
C THR A 119 5.99 8.82 -20.77
N GLY A 120 6.05 8.24 -19.57
CA GLY A 120 6.85 8.82 -18.51
C GLY A 120 7.11 7.88 -17.35
N PHE A 121 8.11 8.25 -16.53
CA PHE A 121 8.35 7.60 -15.24
C PHE A 121 7.50 8.27 -14.16
N GLU A 122 6.97 7.46 -13.26
CA GLU A 122 6.13 7.92 -12.17
C GLU A 122 6.45 7.20 -10.85
N LEU A 123 6.33 7.94 -9.75
CA LEU A 123 6.25 7.40 -8.40
C LEU A 123 4.77 7.32 -8.01
N ARG A 124 4.21 6.11 -8.04
CA ARG A 124 2.77 5.92 -7.81
C ARG A 124 2.41 6.00 -6.34
N ARG A 125 3.21 5.40 -5.47
CA ARG A 125 3.02 5.36 -4.03
C ARG A 125 4.34 5.22 -3.31
N ALA A 126 4.43 5.82 -2.12
CA ALA A 126 5.53 5.57 -1.21
C ALA A 126 5.01 5.53 0.23
N TYR A 127 4.67 4.34 0.69
CA TYR A 127 4.19 4.12 2.05
C TYR A 127 5.35 4.00 3.03
N LEU A 128 5.27 4.76 4.11
CA LEU A 128 6.14 4.64 5.26
C LEU A 128 5.30 4.31 6.49
N GLN A 129 5.50 3.15 7.08
CA GLN A 129 4.66 2.64 8.15
C GLN A 129 5.45 2.44 9.44
N LEU A 130 4.87 2.93 10.53
CA LEU A 130 5.28 2.65 11.90
C LEU A 130 4.15 1.92 12.64
N LYS A 131 4.46 0.80 13.29
CA LYS A 131 3.59 0.17 14.28
C LYS A 131 4.26 0.18 15.64
N ALA A 132 3.59 0.79 16.62
CA ALA A 132 4.02 0.81 18.01
C ALA A 132 3.13 -0.15 18.82
N TYR A 133 3.69 -1.29 19.26
CA TYR A 133 2.96 -2.30 20.02
C TYR A 133 3.01 -1.98 21.51
N PHE A 134 1.86 -1.99 22.18
CA PHE A 134 1.72 -1.82 23.62
C PHE A 134 1.84 -3.16 24.37
N ASN A 135 1.39 -4.23 23.71
CA ASN A 135 1.55 -5.62 24.12
C ASN A 135 1.81 -6.49 22.87
N ASP A 136 1.56 -7.81 22.92
CA ASP A 136 1.81 -8.70 21.77
C ASP A 136 0.78 -8.54 20.63
N LYS A 137 -0.36 -7.90 20.89
CA LYS A 137 -1.50 -7.83 20.00
C LYS A 137 -1.96 -6.39 19.72
N ASP A 138 -2.03 -5.54 20.77
CA ASP A 138 -2.51 -4.16 20.68
C ASP A 138 -1.41 -3.24 20.13
N TYR A 139 -1.74 -2.42 19.17
CA TYR A 139 -0.78 -1.51 18.56
C TYR A 139 -1.44 -0.23 18.03
N PHE A 140 -0.66 0.82 17.95
CA PHE A 140 -0.96 2.00 17.15
C PHE A 140 -0.23 1.86 15.80
N ARG A 141 -0.95 2.08 14.69
CA ARG A 141 -0.38 2.15 13.35
C ARG A 141 -0.45 3.57 12.82
N PHE A 142 0.67 4.02 12.26
CA PHE A 142 0.76 5.25 11.51
C PHE A 142 1.38 4.95 10.15
N THR A 143 0.72 5.36 9.07
CA THR A 143 1.21 5.17 7.70
C THR A 143 1.13 6.50 6.97
N LEU A 144 2.28 7.01 6.56
CA LEU A 144 2.37 8.09 5.59
C LEU A 144 2.29 7.52 4.18
N ASP A 145 1.67 8.26 3.29
CA ASP A 145 1.66 8.02 1.85
C ASP A 145 2.08 9.30 1.13
N THR A 146 2.60 9.15 -0.07
CA THR A 146 2.85 10.25 -0.98
C THR A 146 2.33 9.89 -2.35
N THR A 147 1.66 10.82 -2.97
CA THR A 147 1.34 10.76 -4.39
C THR A 147 2.10 11.88 -5.09
N LYS A 148 2.74 11.54 -6.17
CA LYS A 148 3.18 12.54 -7.15
C LYS A 148 2.41 12.29 -8.43
N GLU A 149 1.43 13.11 -8.70
CA GLU A 149 0.91 13.25 -10.05
C GLU A 149 1.98 13.99 -10.86
N LEU A 150 2.60 13.31 -11.81
CA LEU A 150 3.63 13.88 -12.69
C LEU A 150 3.12 15.07 -13.54
N ALA A 151 1.80 15.19 -13.67
CA ALA A 151 1.14 16.28 -14.39
C ALA A 151 0.92 17.54 -13.55
N SER A 152 1.18 17.52 -12.23
CA SER A 152 1.03 18.72 -11.43
C SER A 152 2.22 19.65 -11.60
N SER A 153 1.97 20.96 -11.73
CA SER A 153 2.98 22.01 -11.79
C SER A 153 3.85 22.13 -10.53
N LYS A 154 3.59 21.32 -9.51
CA LYS A 154 4.35 21.24 -8.26
C LYS A 154 5.48 20.21 -8.38
N SER A 155 6.71 20.63 -8.10
CA SER A 155 7.93 19.82 -8.25
C SER A 155 8.20 18.85 -7.09
N TYR A 156 7.33 18.74 -6.09
CA TYR A 156 7.54 17.89 -4.90
C TYR A 156 6.28 17.08 -4.57
N ALA A 157 6.50 15.92 -3.98
CA ALA A 157 5.43 15.05 -3.48
C ALA A 157 4.97 15.55 -2.11
N ASP A 158 3.66 15.66 -1.92
CA ASP A 158 3.07 15.94 -0.61
C ASP A 158 2.92 14.64 0.18
N PHE A 159 3.18 14.69 1.49
CA PHE A 159 2.97 13.58 2.40
C PHE A 159 1.68 13.78 3.19
N TYR A 160 0.89 12.73 3.30
CA TYR A 160 -0.33 12.72 4.10
C TYR A 160 -0.47 11.44 4.92
N ALA A 161 -1.26 11.50 6.00
CA ALA A 161 -1.56 10.33 6.80
C ALA A 161 -2.64 9.49 6.11
N LYS A 162 -2.25 8.31 5.61
CA LYS A 162 -3.22 7.35 5.03
C LYS A 162 -3.91 6.54 6.11
N TYR A 163 -3.15 6.10 7.14
CA TYR A 163 -3.67 5.37 8.29
C TYR A 163 -3.10 5.98 9.57
N ALA A 164 -3.94 6.17 10.56
CA ALA A 164 -3.57 6.60 11.90
C ALA A 164 -4.60 6.04 12.89
N PHE A 165 -4.42 4.80 13.34
CA PHE A 165 -5.41 4.12 14.18
C PHE A 165 -4.78 3.30 15.31
N LEU A 166 -5.56 3.18 16.39
CA LEU A 166 -5.33 2.24 17.46
C LEU A 166 -6.06 0.92 17.13
N TYR A 167 -5.33 -0.19 17.16
CA TYR A 167 -5.92 -1.53 17.15
C TYR A 167 -5.90 -2.13 18.53
N LEU A 168 -7.05 -2.57 19.02
CA LEU A 168 -7.22 -3.35 20.24
C LEU A 168 -7.74 -4.74 19.89
N ASP A 169 -7.01 -5.75 20.33
CA ASP A 169 -7.38 -7.14 20.10
C ASP A 169 -8.41 -7.61 21.15
N GLU A 170 -9.33 -8.46 20.72
CA GLU A 170 -10.30 -9.12 21.61
C GLU A 170 -11.08 -8.18 22.57
N VAL A 171 -11.50 -7.01 22.07
CA VAL A 171 -12.45 -6.15 22.83
C VAL A 171 -13.79 -6.86 23.09
N LEU A 172 -14.16 -7.82 22.23
CA LEU A 172 -15.21 -8.82 22.42
C LEU A 172 -14.62 -10.19 21.99
N PRO A 173 -15.22 -11.33 22.36
CA PRO A 173 -14.76 -12.63 21.92
C PRO A 173 -14.56 -12.69 20.40
N TYR A 174 -13.37 -13.08 19.95
CA TYR A 174 -12.96 -13.16 18.55
C TYR A 174 -12.99 -11.83 17.76
N THR A 175 -13.16 -10.69 18.44
CA THR A 175 -13.39 -9.40 17.80
C THR A 175 -12.41 -8.35 18.32
N GLY A 176 -11.59 -7.81 17.44
CA GLY A 176 -10.78 -6.62 17.66
C GLY A 176 -11.45 -5.37 17.10
N VAL A 177 -10.89 -4.21 17.40
CA VAL A 177 -11.36 -2.91 16.89
C VAL A 177 -10.20 -2.04 16.41
N GLU A 178 -10.37 -1.38 15.27
CA GLU A 178 -9.56 -0.25 14.83
C GLU A 178 -10.32 1.05 15.11
N VAL A 179 -9.64 2.06 15.68
CA VAL A 179 -10.23 3.38 15.97
C VAL A 179 -9.28 4.47 15.50
N GLY A 180 -9.76 5.36 14.65
CA GLY A 180 -8.97 6.43 14.02
C GLY A 180 -9.13 6.45 12.50
N ILE A 181 -8.13 6.89 11.74
CA ILE A 181 -8.11 6.72 10.27
C ILE A 181 -7.80 5.24 10.00
N ALA A 182 -8.86 4.45 9.92
CA ALA A 182 -8.82 2.99 9.91
C ALA A 182 -9.14 2.41 8.52
N HIS A 183 -8.95 1.12 8.36
CA HIS A 183 -9.33 0.42 7.14
C HIS A 183 -10.85 0.39 6.99
N ARG A 184 -11.32 0.58 5.77
CA ARG A 184 -12.71 0.31 5.42
C ARG A 184 -12.91 -1.18 5.17
N PRO A 185 -14.08 -1.75 5.52
CA PRO A 185 -14.31 -3.20 5.58
C PRO A 185 -14.07 -3.96 4.28
N TRP A 186 -14.36 -3.36 3.12
CA TRP A 186 -14.31 -4.07 1.84
C TRP A 186 -12.94 -3.99 1.15
N ILE A 187 -12.41 -2.79 0.95
CA ILE A 187 -11.20 -2.57 0.13
C ILE A 187 -10.00 -3.34 0.68
N ASP A 188 -9.76 -3.26 2.00
CA ASP A 188 -8.66 -3.99 2.66
C ASP A 188 -8.79 -5.52 2.46
N TYR A 189 -10.01 -6.04 2.52
CA TYR A 189 -10.25 -7.46 2.30
C TYR A 189 -9.99 -7.89 0.85
N GLU A 190 -10.51 -7.18 -0.13
CA GLU A 190 -10.34 -7.50 -1.55
C GLU A 190 -8.86 -7.46 -1.95
N GLU A 191 -8.14 -6.42 -1.53
CA GLU A 191 -6.71 -6.27 -1.82
C GLU A 191 -5.82 -7.35 -1.18
N HIS A 192 -6.21 -7.87 -0.02
CA HIS A 192 -5.41 -8.91 0.66
C HIS A 192 -5.76 -10.34 0.23
N ASN A 193 -6.97 -10.58 -0.27
CA ASN A 193 -7.45 -11.95 -0.51
C ASN A 193 -7.77 -12.25 -1.98
N ALA A 194 -7.93 -11.23 -2.85
CA ALA A 194 -8.31 -11.41 -4.24
C ALA A 194 -7.41 -10.62 -5.21
N TRP A 195 -7.39 -9.29 -5.14
CA TRP A 195 -6.65 -8.42 -6.06
C TRP A 195 -5.46 -7.75 -5.37
N LYS A 196 -4.24 -8.28 -5.54
CA LYS A 196 -3.02 -7.81 -4.85
C LYS A 196 -2.19 -6.80 -5.62
N TYR A 197 -2.69 -6.32 -6.73
CA TYR A 197 -1.92 -5.57 -7.74
C TYR A 197 -2.24 -4.07 -7.73
N ARG A 198 -2.44 -3.50 -6.53
CA ARG A 198 -2.67 -2.06 -6.33
C ARG A 198 -1.57 -1.19 -6.97
N SER A 199 -0.37 -1.74 -7.15
CA SER A 199 0.78 -1.03 -7.72
C SER A 199 0.57 -0.53 -9.14
N PHE A 200 -0.31 -1.18 -9.91
CA PHE A 200 -0.63 -0.75 -11.27
C PHE A 200 -2.14 -0.59 -11.53
N ASN A 201 -3.02 -1.16 -10.69
CA ASN A 201 -4.45 -0.94 -10.76
C ASN A 201 -5.12 -1.19 -9.41
N LYS A 202 -5.99 -0.30 -8.96
CA LYS A 202 -6.80 -0.49 -7.77
C LYS A 202 -7.96 -1.45 -8.04
N VAL A 203 -8.74 -1.76 -7.01
CA VAL A 203 -10.01 -2.49 -7.16
C VAL A 203 -11.07 -1.60 -7.83
N VAL A 204 -12.04 -2.17 -8.53
CA VAL A 204 -13.01 -1.42 -9.36
C VAL A 204 -13.78 -0.35 -8.59
N LEU A 205 -14.10 -0.61 -7.31
CA LEU A 205 -14.84 0.33 -6.46
C LEU A 205 -13.99 1.53 -5.98
N GLU A 206 -12.65 1.44 -6.02
CA GLU A 206 -11.73 2.50 -5.60
C GLU A 206 -11.04 3.18 -6.81
N GLU A 207 -11.13 2.62 -8.00
CA GLU A 207 -10.52 3.20 -9.19
C GLU A 207 -11.27 4.45 -9.63
N LYS A 208 -10.52 5.52 -9.93
CA LYS A 208 -11.10 6.77 -10.45
C LYS A 208 -11.29 6.70 -11.96
N GLY A 209 -12.31 7.38 -12.47
CA GLY A 209 -12.47 7.60 -13.90
C GLY A 209 -11.51 8.70 -14.38
N THR A 210 -10.28 8.33 -14.77
CA THR A 210 -9.28 9.26 -15.33
C THR A 210 -8.77 8.75 -16.66
N ALA A 211 -7.99 9.55 -17.36
CA ALA A 211 -7.41 9.19 -18.65
C ALA A 211 -6.61 7.87 -18.67
N THR A 212 -6.13 7.38 -17.53
CA THR A 212 -5.36 6.13 -17.42
C THR A 212 -5.96 5.12 -16.44
N GLU A 213 -7.09 5.48 -15.82
CA GLU A 213 -7.80 4.69 -14.81
C GLU A 213 -9.29 4.74 -15.15
N ALA A 214 -9.96 3.60 -15.26
CA ALA A 214 -11.39 3.51 -15.46
C ALA A 214 -12.01 2.72 -14.31
N GLY A 215 -13.01 3.30 -13.65
CA GLY A 215 -13.67 2.72 -12.49
C GLY A 215 -14.79 3.61 -11.98
N VAL A 216 -15.38 3.25 -10.86
CA VAL A 216 -16.61 3.88 -10.35
C VAL A 216 -16.40 4.86 -9.19
N ASP A 217 -15.19 4.88 -8.58
CA ASP A 217 -14.77 5.78 -7.47
C ASP A 217 -15.80 5.88 -6.33
N LEU A 218 -16.34 4.75 -5.90
CA LEU A 218 -17.37 4.69 -4.85
C LEU A 218 -16.80 4.56 -3.44
N LEU A 219 -15.63 3.95 -3.29
CA LEU A 219 -15.01 3.66 -2.00
C LEU A 219 -13.54 4.08 -1.94
N ASN A 220 -13.12 4.51 -0.77
CA ASN A 220 -11.72 4.73 -0.42
C ASN A 220 -11.20 3.59 0.48
N SER A 221 -9.88 3.42 0.56
CA SER A 221 -9.25 2.36 1.38
C SER A 221 -9.25 2.65 2.88
N ALA A 222 -9.42 3.90 3.31
CA ALA A 222 -9.41 4.31 4.72
C ALA A 222 -10.33 5.50 4.97
N ASP A 223 -10.81 5.61 6.21
CA ASP A 223 -11.60 6.75 6.66
C ASP A 223 -11.51 6.91 8.18
N LEU A 224 -11.88 8.08 8.69
CA LEU A 224 -11.91 8.36 10.13
C LEU A 224 -13.16 7.76 10.77
N GLY A 225 -12.97 6.85 11.72
CA GLY A 225 -14.06 6.15 12.39
C GLY A 225 -13.59 4.98 13.22
N PHE A 226 -14.41 3.95 13.31
CA PHE A 226 -14.02 2.69 13.92
C PHE A 226 -14.49 1.49 13.09
N ASN A 227 -13.76 0.38 13.17
CA ASN A 227 -14.02 -0.86 12.47
C ASN A 227 -13.86 -2.06 13.41
N LEU A 228 -14.96 -2.77 13.69
CA LEU A 228 -14.98 -4.02 14.43
C LEU A 228 -14.60 -5.17 13.50
N LYS A 229 -13.60 -5.95 13.87
CA LYS A 229 -13.04 -7.04 13.06
C LYS A 229 -13.19 -8.38 13.77
N THR A 230 -14.20 -9.15 13.38
CA THR A 230 -14.47 -10.49 13.94
C THR A 230 -13.82 -11.58 13.08
N LYS A 231 -13.14 -12.54 13.69
CA LYS A 231 -12.46 -13.64 13.00
C LYS A 231 -12.66 -14.95 13.74
N THR A 232 -13.49 -15.81 13.19
CA THR A 232 -13.66 -17.20 13.63
C THR A 232 -13.16 -18.17 12.56
N GLU A 233 -13.26 -19.46 12.77
CA GLU A 233 -12.83 -20.47 11.80
C GLU A 233 -13.62 -20.39 10.48
N ASN A 234 -14.95 -20.40 10.58
CA ASN A 234 -15.83 -20.49 9.41
C ASN A 234 -16.41 -19.14 8.96
N PHE A 235 -16.19 -18.07 9.73
CA PHE A 235 -16.78 -16.78 9.49
C PHE A 235 -15.82 -15.65 9.89
N SER A 236 -15.83 -14.58 9.11
CA SER A 236 -15.21 -13.31 9.49
C SER A 236 -16.10 -12.14 9.07
N SER A 237 -16.06 -11.08 9.84
CA SER A 237 -16.76 -9.85 9.50
C SER A 237 -15.94 -8.62 9.82
N GLU A 238 -16.23 -7.55 9.12
CA GLU A 238 -15.83 -6.20 9.47
C GLU A 238 -17.09 -5.32 9.43
N ILE A 239 -17.33 -4.58 10.51
CA ILE A 239 -18.47 -3.68 10.66
C ILE A 239 -17.92 -2.37 11.19
N GLY A 240 -18.08 -1.31 10.42
CA GLY A 240 -17.53 -0.01 10.74
C GLY A 240 -18.54 1.13 10.66
N VAL A 241 -18.22 2.20 11.37
CA VAL A 241 -18.90 3.50 11.29
C VAL A 241 -17.82 4.55 11.06
N PHE A 242 -18.00 5.35 10.01
CA PHE A 242 -17.00 6.29 9.54
C PHE A 242 -17.66 7.63 9.17
N ASN A 243 -16.83 8.65 8.93
CA ASN A 243 -17.32 9.94 8.41
C ASN A 243 -17.89 9.83 6.98
N GLY A 244 -17.44 8.83 6.19
CA GLY A 244 -17.93 8.56 4.83
C GLY A 244 -17.13 9.22 3.71
N GLU A 245 -16.38 10.29 3.98
CA GLU A 245 -15.67 11.11 2.99
C GLU A 245 -14.34 10.47 2.51
N GLY A 246 -13.79 9.55 3.31
CA GLY A 246 -12.47 8.99 3.09
C GLY A 246 -11.35 9.92 3.57
N TYR A 247 -10.11 9.44 3.50
CA TYR A 247 -8.94 10.15 4.01
C TYR A 247 -8.40 11.25 3.06
N HIS A 248 -8.97 11.40 1.88
CA HIS A 248 -8.60 12.37 0.84
C HIS A 248 -9.56 13.55 0.70
N ALA A 249 -10.51 13.73 1.62
CA ALA A 249 -11.46 14.84 1.52
C ALA A 249 -10.71 16.16 1.26
N ASP A 250 -10.83 16.68 0.05
CA ASP A 250 -10.21 17.92 -0.37
C ASP A 250 -10.89 19.08 0.38
N LYS A 251 -10.25 19.57 1.42
CA LYS A 251 -10.66 20.79 2.14
C LYS A 251 -10.35 22.07 1.35
N ALA A 252 -10.31 21.98 0.02
CA ALA A 252 -9.90 23.11 -0.83
C ALA A 252 -10.90 24.27 -0.86
N ALA A 253 -12.15 24.07 -0.41
CA ALA A 253 -13.11 25.15 -0.25
C ALA A 253 -13.31 25.44 1.23
N ALA A 254 -12.93 26.62 1.68
CA ALA A 254 -13.00 27.09 3.06
C ALA A 254 -14.44 27.14 3.66
N ASN A 255 -15.46 26.72 2.92
CA ASN A 255 -16.87 26.75 3.30
C ASN A 255 -17.58 25.40 3.08
N GLN A 256 -16.89 24.31 2.74
CA GLN A 256 -17.51 23.01 2.68
C GLN A 256 -17.61 22.43 4.09
N GLU A 257 -18.82 22.46 4.62
CA GLU A 257 -19.18 21.67 5.80
C GLU A 257 -19.04 20.19 5.42
N ASN A 258 -18.38 19.41 6.29
CA ASN A 258 -18.28 17.96 6.14
C ASN A 258 -19.67 17.35 6.04
N SER A 259 -19.80 16.16 5.43
CA SER A 259 -21.00 15.34 5.52
C SER A 259 -21.50 15.35 6.97
N SER A 260 -22.76 15.69 7.18
CA SER A 260 -23.29 15.84 8.53
C SER A 260 -23.58 14.51 9.21
N ASP A 261 -23.58 13.42 8.45
CA ASP A 261 -23.96 12.10 8.91
C ASP A 261 -22.88 11.04 8.67
N LEU A 262 -22.91 10.00 9.52
CA LEU A 262 -21.96 8.92 9.49
C LEU A 262 -22.33 7.87 8.43
N SER A 263 -21.34 7.22 7.86
CA SER A 263 -21.53 6.01 7.06
C SER A 263 -21.47 4.76 7.92
N PHE A 264 -22.34 3.81 7.61
CA PHE A 264 -22.30 2.45 8.14
C PHE A 264 -21.82 1.51 7.05
N GLU A 265 -20.78 0.72 7.34
CA GLU A 265 -20.14 -0.17 6.37
C GLU A 265 -19.98 -1.57 6.92
N TRP A 266 -20.09 -2.55 6.03
CA TRP A 266 -19.91 -3.93 6.44
C TRP A 266 -19.23 -4.79 5.38
N ARG A 267 -18.63 -5.86 5.84
CA ARG A 267 -18.25 -7.06 5.09
C ARG A 267 -18.53 -8.28 5.95
N LEU A 268 -19.26 -9.23 5.40
CA LEU A 268 -19.53 -10.53 6.02
C LEU A 268 -18.99 -11.61 5.10
N THR A 269 -18.17 -12.53 5.61
CA THR A 269 -17.51 -13.58 4.80
C THR A 269 -17.67 -14.93 5.44
N GLY A 270 -18.25 -15.89 4.69
CA GLY A 270 -18.22 -17.32 4.98
C GLY A 270 -16.98 -17.97 4.38
N HIS A 271 -16.26 -18.76 5.17
CA HIS A 271 -15.08 -19.51 4.76
C HIS A 271 -15.46 -20.96 4.55
N LEU A 272 -15.74 -21.33 3.29
CA LEU A 272 -16.12 -22.71 2.91
C LEU A 272 -14.91 -23.63 2.87
N ILE A 273 -13.75 -23.11 2.51
CA ILE A 273 -12.44 -23.75 2.59
C ILE A 273 -11.48 -22.75 3.20
N GLY A 274 -10.57 -23.19 4.05
CA GLY A 274 -9.63 -22.32 4.77
C GLY A 274 -10.18 -21.90 6.13
N SER A 275 -9.79 -20.74 6.63
CA SER A 275 -10.18 -20.26 7.97
C SER A 275 -10.24 -18.74 8.04
N GLY A 276 -11.30 -18.20 8.63
CA GLY A 276 -11.47 -16.76 8.86
C GLY A 276 -10.38 -16.15 9.75
N THR A 277 -9.76 -16.95 10.61
CA THR A 277 -8.63 -16.51 11.45
C THR A 277 -7.39 -16.17 10.63
N LYS A 278 -7.33 -16.64 9.37
CA LYS A 278 -6.24 -16.36 8.42
C LYS A 278 -6.50 -15.16 7.49
N VAL A 279 -7.67 -14.53 7.55
CA VAL A 279 -7.99 -13.34 6.73
C VAL A 279 -6.92 -12.26 6.91
N GLY A 280 -6.38 -11.74 5.79
CA GLY A 280 -5.25 -10.82 5.75
C GLY A 280 -3.88 -11.44 6.07
N LYS A 281 -3.81 -12.76 6.29
CA LYS A 281 -2.58 -13.51 6.56
C LYS A 281 -2.34 -14.67 5.59
N TYR A 282 -3.26 -14.90 4.67
CA TYR A 282 -3.11 -15.95 3.67
C TYR A 282 -1.88 -15.73 2.81
N LYS A 283 -1.16 -16.81 2.57
CA LYS A 283 -0.07 -16.87 1.59
C LYS A 283 -0.61 -17.57 0.35
N VAL A 284 -0.95 -16.80 -0.67
CA VAL A 284 -1.63 -17.32 -1.87
C VAL A 284 -0.88 -18.46 -2.55
N GLU A 285 0.44 -18.44 -2.49
CA GLU A 285 1.29 -19.47 -3.09
C GLU A 285 1.33 -20.78 -2.27
N LYS A 286 0.63 -20.84 -1.12
CA LYS A 286 0.68 -22.00 -0.18
C LYS A 286 -0.67 -22.39 0.38
N ASP A 287 -1.57 -21.42 0.54
CA ASP A 287 -2.86 -21.65 1.20
C ASP A 287 -3.95 -21.91 0.18
N THR A 288 -4.87 -22.83 0.50
CA THR A 288 -6.11 -23.04 -0.24
C THR A 288 -7.27 -22.45 0.54
N TYR A 289 -8.11 -21.65 -0.11
CA TYR A 289 -9.30 -21.09 0.50
C TYR A 289 -10.40 -20.83 -0.54
N LEU A 290 -11.65 -20.93 -0.08
CA LEU A 290 -12.87 -20.54 -0.80
C LEU A 290 -13.71 -19.69 0.13
N ASN A 291 -13.84 -18.41 -0.20
CA ASN A 291 -14.58 -17.43 0.58
C ASN A 291 -15.74 -16.88 -0.22
N LEU A 292 -16.90 -16.76 0.41
CA LEU A 292 -18.06 -16.04 -0.10
C LEU A 292 -18.33 -14.84 0.79
N SER A 293 -18.45 -13.66 0.19
CA SER A 293 -18.61 -12.42 0.93
C SER A 293 -19.82 -11.62 0.43
N THR A 294 -20.46 -10.91 1.35
CA THR A 294 -21.28 -9.74 1.03
C THR A 294 -20.70 -8.51 1.71
N TYR A 295 -20.83 -7.38 1.07
CA TYR A 295 -20.33 -6.12 1.58
C TYR A 295 -21.24 -4.98 1.18
N GLY A 296 -21.11 -3.86 1.86
CA GLY A 296 -21.86 -2.67 1.49
C GLY A 296 -21.55 -1.47 2.37
N LEU A 297 -22.24 -0.39 2.02
CA LEU A 297 -22.18 0.89 2.69
C LEU A 297 -23.58 1.53 2.64
N ILE A 298 -23.96 2.20 3.71
CA ILE A 298 -25.11 3.14 3.75
C ILE A 298 -24.60 4.42 4.40
N SER A 299 -24.73 5.54 3.69
CA SER A 299 -24.38 6.87 4.18
C SER A 299 -25.50 7.84 3.82
N LYS A 300 -25.80 8.75 4.73
CA LYS A 300 -26.75 9.83 4.49
C LYS A 300 -26.05 11.15 4.38
N ASN A 301 -26.66 12.10 3.67
CA ASN A 301 -26.15 13.46 3.51
C ASN A 301 -24.69 13.51 3.04
N HIS A 302 -24.31 12.58 2.16
CA HIS A 302 -23.00 12.60 1.54
C HIS A 302 -22.90 13.82 0.59
N LYS A 303 -21.78 14.53 0.60
CA LYS A 303 -21.57 15.71 -0.25
C LYS A 303 -20.64 15.35 -1.41
N ASP A 304 -21.02 15.78 -2.62
CA ASP A 304 -20.16 15.68 -3.78
C ASP A 304 -19.14 16.84 -3.77
N ASN A 305 -17.86 16.52 -3.67
CA ASN A 305 -16.79 17.51 -3.62
C ASN A 305 -16.38 18.05 -5.01
N ASP A 306 -16.95 17.50 -6.09
CA ASP A 306 -16.60 17.85 -7.45
C ASP A 306 -17.38 19.03 -8.04
N VAL A 307 -18.29 19.64 -7.28
CA VAL A 307 -19.16 20.69 -7.81
C VAL A 307 -18.68 22.08 -7.42
N ALA A 308 -18.48 22.92 -8.43
CA ALA A 308 -18.14 24.33 -8.26
C ALA A 308 -19.23 25.09 -7.48
N LEU A 309 -18.87 25.56 -6.32
CA LEU A 309 -19.32 26.63 -5.43
C LEU A 309 -20.82 26.94 -5.22
N ASP A 310 -21.78 26.57 -6.07
CA ASP A 310 -23.17 27.00 -5.92
C ASP A 310 -24.24 25.88 -5.79
N ASP A 311 -23.91 24.61 -6.05
CA ASP A 311 -24.83 23.48 -5.93
C ASP A 311 -24.23 22.39 -5.04
N VAL A 312 -24.44 22.47 -3.72
CA VAL A 312 -24.13 21.37 -2.80
C VAL A 312 -25.18 20.29 -3.03
N ASN A 313 -24.87 19.30 -3.86
CA ASN A 313 -25.67 18.11 -3.99
C ASN A 313 -25.44 17.22 -2.76
N GLU A 314 -26.38 17.22 -1.83
CA GLU A 314 -26.45 16.22 -0.76
C GLU A 314 -27.21 14.99 -1.29
N TYR A 315 -26.64 13.82 -1.11
CA TYR A 315 -27.29 12.57 -1.52
C TYR A 315 -27.11 11.46 -0.49
N ASP A 316 -28.07 10.56 -0.45
CA ASP A 316 -27.96 9.34 0.33
C ASP A 316 -27.28 8.28 -0.53
N ARG A 317 -26.12 7.77 -0.10
CA ARG A 317 -25.38 6.72 -0.81
C ARG A 317 -25.67 5.36 -0.24
N SER A 318 -25.98 4.41 -1.09
CA SER A 318 -26.01 3.00 -0.74
C SER A 318 -25.17 2.16 -1.70
N ILE A 319 -24.44 1.18 -1.17
CA ILE A 319 -23.64 0.22 -1.95
C ILE A 319 -23.92 -1.17 -1.41
N TYR A 320 -24.17 -2.11 -2.31
CA TYR A 320 -24.35 -3.52 -2.00
C TYR A 320 -23.55 -4.37 -2.97
N GLY A 321 -22.80 -5.31 -2.45
CA GLY A 321 -21.98 -6.20 -3.27
C GLY A 321 -21.90 -7.63 -2.74
N VAL A 322 -21.64 -8.54 -3.68
CA VAL A 322 -21.35 -9.95 -3.40
C VAL A 322 -20.03 -10.30 -4.08
N HIS A 323 -19.28 -11.18 -3.47
CA HIS A 323 -17.96 -11.56 -3.95
C HIS A 323 -17.67 -13.02 -3.60
N ALA A 324 -16.99 -13.70 -4.51
CA ALA A 324 -16.43 -15.02 -4.29
C ALA A 324 -14.96 -15.04 -4.68
N VAL A 325 -14.12 -15.72 -3.90
CA VAL A 325 -12.73 -15.96 -4.24
C VAL A 325 -12.35 -17.40 -3.93
N TYR A 326 -11.75 -18.05 -4.90
CA TYR A 326 -11.13 -19.37 -4.75
C TYR A 326 -9.64 -19.30 -5.06
N ASN A 327 -8.83 -19.73 -4.12
CA ASN A 327 -7.38 -19.80 -4.26
C ASN A 327 -6.86 -21.21 -4.02
N GLN A 328 -5.95 -21.63 -4.87
CA GLN A 328 -5.02 -22.74 -4.66
C GLN A 328 -3.58 -22.23 -4.89
N PRO A 329 -2.54 -22.98 -4.49
CA PRO A 329 -1.15 -22.55 -4.73
C PRO A 329 -0.83 -22.20 -6.18
N GLU A 330 -1.47 -22.88 -7.15
CA GLU A 330 -1.23 -22.73 -8.59
C GLU A 330 -2.03 -21.60 -9.24
N PHE A 331 -3.19 -21.26 -8.68
CA PHE A 331 -4.05 -20.22 -9.26
C PHE A 331 -5.00 -19.57 -8.24
N LEU A 332 -5.50 -18.40 -8.57
CA LEU A 332 -6.60 -17.73 -7.91
C LEU A 332 -7.64 -17.31 -8.95
N LEU A 333 -8.91 -17.39 -8.58
CA LEU A 333 -10.02 -16.83 -9.35
C LEU A 333 -10.96 -16.12 -8.37
N ALA A 334 -11.31 -14.87 -8.69
CA ALA A 334 -12.27 -14.10 -7.92
C ALA A 334 -13.27 -13.39 -8.84
N ALA A 335 -14.48 -13.19 -8.33
CA ALA A 335 -15.53 -12.45 -9.02
C ALA A 335 -16.37 -11.66 -8.03
N GLN A 336 -16.83 -10.47 -8.43
CA GLN A 336 -17.75 -9.64 -7.67
C GLN A 336 -18.82 -9.05 -8.58
N TYR A 337 -19.96 -8.76 -7.98
CA TYR A 337 -21.04 -7.97 -8.55
C TYR A 337 -21.48 -6.93 -7.52
N PHE A 338 -21.72 -5.70 -7.96
CA PHE A 338 -22.17 -4.62 -7.10
C PHE A 338 -23.23 -3.76 -7.76
N VAL A 339 -24.05 -3.15 -6.91
CA VAL A 339 -24.97 -2.09 -7.24
C VAL A 339 -24.76 -0.96 -6.26
N ALA A 340 -24.91 0.28 -6.70
CA ALA A 340 -24.87 1.43 -5.82
C ALA A 340 -25.84 2.51 -6.31
N ASP A 341 -26.26 3.34 -5.38
CA ASP A 341 -27.24 4.40 -5.61
C ASP A 341 -26.82 5.65 -4.83
N ASP A 342 -26.79 6.80 -5.51
CA ASP A 342 -26.67 8.13 -4.95
C ASP A 342 -28.02 8.83 -5.14
N GLU A 343 -28.90 8.75 -4.16
CA GLU A 343 -30.23 9.36 -4.19
C GLU A 343 -30.14 10.83 -3.75
N ALA A 344 -30.45 11.75 -4.66
CA ALA A 344 -30.42 13.17 -4.37
C ALA A 344 -31.47 13.53 -3.31
N GLN A 345 -31.10 14.21 -2.23
CA GLN A 345 -32.02 14.62 -1.18
C GLN A 345 -33.03 15.67 -1.64
N ASN A 346 -32.64 16.53 -2.58
CA ASN A 346 -33.54 17.45 -3.24
C ASN A 346 -33.73 17.06 -4.70
N GLU A 347 -34.72 16.21 -4.97
CA GLU A 347 -35.01 15.71 -6.32
C GLU A 347 -35.27 16.84 -7.34
N ALA A 348 -35.67 18.04 -6.88
CA ALA A 348 -35.93 19.16 -7.79
C ALA A 348 -34.65 19.88 -8.25
N LEU A 349 -33.58 19.81 -7.49
CA LEU A 349 -32.34 20.54 -7.72
C LEU A 349 -31.13 19.61 -7.87
N GLY A 350 -31.14 18.44 -7.20
CA GLY A 350 -30.03 17.49 -7.18
C GLY A 350 -30.13 16.44 -8.27
N LYS A 351 -28.97 15.95 -8.70
CA LYS A 351 -28.86 14.82 -9.63
C LYS A 351 -28.52 13.55 -8.85
N GLY A 352 -29.30 12.49 -9.09
CA GLY A 352 -28.98 11.15 -8.58
C GLY A 352 -28.06 10.39 -9.54
N LYS A 353 -27.44 9.32 -9.04
CA LYS A 353 -26.65 8.39 -9.87
C LYS A 353 -26.96 6.95 -9.45
N GLU A 354 -27.08 6.07 -10.42
CA GLU A 354 -27.14 4.63 -10.20
C GLU A 354 -25.91 3.96 -10.83
N TYR A 355 -25.38 2.96 -10.13
CA TYR A 355 -24.18 2.24 -10.53
C TYR A 355 -24.46 0.75 -10.52
N THR A 356 -24.05 0.07 -11.57
CA THR A 356 -24.00 -1.39 -11.63
C THR A 356 -22.69 -1.83 -12.19
N GLY A 357 -22.15 -2.93 -11.71
CA GLY A 357 -20.93 -3.46 -12.30
C GLY A 357 -20.54 -4.82 -11.74
N TRP A 358 -19.62 -5.44 -12.46
CA TRP A 358 -19.01 -6.69 -12.06
C TRP A 358 -17.53 -6.71 -12.45
N SER A 359 -16.78 -7.51 -11.72
CA SER A 359 -15.35 -7.70 -11.96
C SER A 359 -15.01 -9.17 -11.80
N ILE A 360 -14.24 -9.71 -12.73
CA ILE A 360 -13.63 -11.04 -12.61
C ILE A 360 -12.13 -10.87 -12.73
N ASN A 361 -11.39 -11.39 -11.76
CA ASN A 361 -9.94 -11.39 -11.80
C ASN A 361 -9.38 -12.76 -11.46
N GLY A 362 -8.19 -13.03 -11.96
CA GLY A 362 -7.48 -14.26 -11.67
C GLY A 362 -5.99 -14.15 -11.88
N GLU A 363 -5.30 -15.10 -11.31
CA GLU A 363 -3.87 -15.28 -11.51
C GLU A 363 -3.53 -16.75 -11.62
N VAL A 364 -2.54 -17.06 -12.46
CA VAL A 364 -1.95 -18.38 -12.60
C VAL A 364 -0.46 -18.30 -12.29
N ARG A 365 0.06 -19.22 -11.49
CA ARG A 365 1.44 -19.29 -11.01
C ARG A 365 2.16 -20.49 -11.64
N PRO A 366 2.60 -20.37 -12.92
CA PRO A 366 3.21 -21.49 -13.65
C PRO A 366 4.58 -21.89 -13.12
N ALA A 367 5.25 -21.01 -12.37
CA ALA A 367 6.51 -21.24 -11.71
C ALA A 367 6.59 -20.42 -10.41
N GLN A 368 7.52 -20.77 -9.51
CA GLN A 368 7.62 -20.21 -8.16
C GLN A 368 7.66 -18.68 -8.12
N ASP A 369 8.32 -18.04 -9.09
CA ASP A 369 8.56 -16.60 -9.10
C ASP A 369 7.80 -15.86 -10.20
N TRP A 370 6.93 -16.56 -10.96
CA TRP A 370 6.18 -16.01 -12.06
C TRP A 370 4.68 -16.11 -11.85
N THR A 371 3.97 -15.02 -12.12
CA THR A 371 2.51 -14.97 -12.05
C THR A 371 1.95 -14.28 -13.29
N VAL A 372 1.05 -14.97 -14.00
CA VAL A 372 0.23 -14.40 -15.07
C VAL A 372 -1.05 -13.88 -14.44
N ILE A 373 -1.44 -12.65 -14.78
CA ILE A 373 -2.53 -11.91 -14.15
C ILE A 373 -3.54 -11.54 -15.22
N GLY A 374 -4.81 -11.69 -14.92
CA GLY A 374 -5.92 -11.24 -15.75
C GLY A 374 -7.03 -10.62 -14.93
N ARG A 375 -7.68 -9.58 -15.48
CA ARG A 375 -8.89 -8.99 -14.91
C ARG A 375 -9.78 -8.44 -15.99
N TYR A 376 -11.09 -8.54 -15.81
CA TYR A 376 -12.11 -7.91 -16.61
C TYR A 376 -13.08 -7.19 -15.68
N ASP A 377 -13.30 -5.90 -15.94
CA ASP A 377 -14.30 -5.07 -15.27
C ASP A 377 -15.33 -4.62 -16.31
N ASP A 378 -16.58 -4.54 -15.89
CA ASP A 378 -17.71 -4.02 -16.64
C ASP A 378 -18.58 -3.22 -15.68
N TYR A 379 -18.86 -1.97 -16.01
CA TYR A 379 -19.64 -1.10 -15.15
C TYR A 379 -20.44 -0.08 -15.95
N LYS A 380 -21.58 0.30 -15.37
CA LYS A 380 -22.49 1.31 -15.93
C LYS A 380 -22.82 2.33 -14.85
N ILE A 381 -22.77 3.61 -15.22
CA ILE A 381 -23.17 4.74 -14.41
C ILE A 381 -24.29 5.45 -15.11
N GLU A 382 -25.48 5.55 -14.48
CA GLU A 382 -26.62 6.30 -14.98
C GLU A 382 -26.83 7.55 -14.11
N GLU A 383 -27.00 8.69 -14.73
CA GLU A 383 -27.36 9.95 -14.07
C GLU A 383 -28.87 10.16 -14.12
N ILE A 384 -29.46 10.54 -13.00
CA ILE A 384 -30.90 10.84 -12.89
C ILE A 384 -31.05 12.35 -12.88
N ALA A 385 -31.70 12.89 -13.91
CA ALA A 385 -31.86 14.33 -14.07
C ALA A 385 -32.78 14.93 -12.99
N ALA A 386 -32.34 16.06 -12.42
CA ALA A 386 -33.10 16.82 -11.42
C ALA A 386 -34.50 17.16 -11.88
N GLY A 387 -35.51 17.02 -11.00
CA GLY A 387 -36.90 17.40 -11.22
C GLY A 387 -37.69 16.57 -12.24
N THR A 388 -37.05 15.75 -13.04
CA THR A 388 -37.73 14.96 -14.10
C THR A 388 -37.62 13.44 -13.88
N GLY A 389 -36.64 12.99 -13.12
CA GLY A 389 -36.36 11.58 -12.91
C GLY A 389 -35.89 10.84 -14.18
N VAL A 390 -35.58 11.56 -15.26
CA VAL A 390 -35.13 10.95 -16.52
C VAL A 390 -33.71 10.44 -16.33
N LYS A 391 -33.51 9.15 -16.65
CA LYS A 391 -32.20 8.51 -16.63
C LYS A 391 -31.45 8.70 -17.95
N SER A 392 -30.18 9.02 -17.85
CA SER A 392 -29.25 9.03 -18.97
C SER A 392 -27.98 8.28 -18.58
N VAL A 393 -27.39 7.55 -19.52
CA VAL A 393 -26.10 6.88 -19.25
C VAL A 393 -25.02 7.96 -19.19
N LYS A 394 -24.28 7.99 -18.07
CA LYS A 394 -23.13 8.88 -17.88
C LYS A 394 -21.84 8.20 -18.30
N ALA A 395 -21.66 6.93 -17.97
CA ALA A 395 -20.54 6.12 -18.41
C ALA A 395 -20.98 4.66 -18.55
N ASP A 396 -20.50 4.01 -19.58
CA ASP A 396 -20.65 2.57 -19.82
C ASP A 396 -19.24 2.06 -20.18
N GLY A 397 -18.61 1.37 -19.24
CA GLY A 397 -17.18 1.11 -19.33
C GLY A 397 -16.82 -0.36 -19.21
N THR A 398 -15.90 -0.80 -20.08
CA THR A 398 -15.24 -2.09 -19.94
C THR A 398 -13.73 -1.90 -19.79
N LYS A 399 -13.10 -2.75 -19.01
CA LYS A 399 -11.67 -2.74 -18.83
C LYS A 399 -11.11 -4.16 -18.78
N VAL A 400 -10.16 -4.44 -19.66
CA VAL A 400 -9.37 -5.68 -19.66
C VAL A 400 -7.99 -5.37 -19.16
N ILE A 401 -7.50 -6.15 -18.20
CA ILE A 401 -6.13 -6.07 -17.69
C ILE A 401 -5.44 -7.40 -17.93
N ALA A 402 -4.25 -7.36 -18.52
CA ALA A 402 -3.33 -8.50 -18.62
C ALA A 402 -1.98 -8.11 -18.01
N GLY A 403 -1.38 -9.01 -17.27
CA GLY A 403 -0.11 -8.74 -16.61
C GLY A 403 0.76 -9.99 -16.42
N LEU A 404 2.06 -9.74 -16.30
CA LEU A 404 3.06 -10.73 -15.95
C LEU A 404 3.92 -10.18 -14.83
N ALA A 405 3.88 -10.82 -13.66
CA ALA A 405 4.69 -10.47 -12.52
C ALA A 405 5.87 -11.45 -12.36
N TYR A 406 7.05 -10.89 -12.05
CA TYR A 406 8.24 -11.62 -11.69
C TYR A 406 8.73 -11.21 -10.31
N LYS A 407 8.78 -12.16 -9.39
CA LYS A 407 9.27 -11.98 -8.02
C LYS A 407 10.78 -12.16 -7.98
N TYR A 408 11.53 -11.07 -8.12
CA TYR A 408 12.98 -11.08 -8.08
C TYR A 408 13.54 -11.50 -6.71
N SER A 409 12.87 -11.08 -5.62
CA SER A 409 13.21 -11.44 -4.24
C SER A 409 11.97 -11.34 -3.35
N LYS A 410 12.11 -11.66 -2.05
CA LYS A 410 11.03 -11.44 -1.07
C LYS A 410 10.61 -9.96 -0.93
N ASN A 411 11.45 -9.03 -1.39
CA ASN A 411 11.28 -7.60 -1.22
C ASN A 411 11.02 -6.85 -2.53
N ILE A 412 11.31 -7.46 -3.69
CA ILE A 412 11.28 -6.78 -4.98
C ILE A 412 10.52 -7.63 -5.98
N SER A 413 9.54 -7.01 -6.66
CA SER A 413 8.82 -7.60 -7.79
C SER A 413 8.79 -6.63 -8.97
N PHE A 414 8.81 -7.16 -10.18
CA PHE A 414 8.62 -6.44 -11.43
C PHE A 414 7.34 -6.92 -12.08
N ILE A 415 6.53 -5.99 -12.61
CA ILE A 415 5.24 -6.30 -13.21
C ILE A 415 5.15 -5.56 -14.54
N GLY A 416 5.06 -6.29 -15.63
CA GLY A 416 4.65 -5.77 -16.94
C GLY A 416 3.14 -5.94 -17.06
N SER A 417 2.40 -4.88 -17.41
CA SER A 417 0.96 -4.96 -17.58
C SER A 417 0.46 -4.11 -18.74
N ALA A 418 -0.66 -4.53 -19.32
CA ALA A 418 -1.44 -3.77 -20.30
C ALA A 418 -2.87 -3.65 -19.79
N LYS A 419 -3.47 -2.48 -19.96
CA LYS A 419 -4.89 -2.19 -19.72
C LYS A 419 -5.49 -1.74 -21.03
N PHE A 420 -6.62 -2.32 -21.38
CA PHE A 420 -7.45 -1.95 -22.51
C PHE A 420 -8.76 -1.43 -21.93
N ILE A 421 -9.01 -0.14 -22.10
CA ILE A 421 -10.14 0.58 -21.52
C ILE A 421 -11.02 1.04 -22.68
N ASP A 422 -12.30 0.72 -22.60
CA ASP A 422 -13.33 1.18 -23.49
C ASP A 422 -14.44 1.78 -22.65
N GLU A 423 -14.65 3.09 -22.77
CA GLU A 423 -15.63 3.83 -21.97
C GLU A 423 -16.39 4.80 -22.89
N GLU A 424 -17.70 4.59 -23.02
CA GLU A 424 -18.60 5.49 -23.71
C GLU A 424 -19.08 6.58 -22.74
N ASP A 425 -18.77 7.85 -23.02
CA ASP A 425 -19.36 9.01 -22.33
C ASP A 425 -20.53 9.56 -23.13
N LYS A 426 -21.67 9.76 -22.47
CA LYS A 426 -22.91 10.10 -23.15
C LYS A 426 -23.38 11.52 -22.94
N ASN A 427 -22.63 12.47 -23.42
CA ASN A 427 -23.21 13.78 -23.76
C ASN A 427 -23.75 13.82 -25.21
N GLY A 428 -24.11 12.68 -25.78
CA GLY A 428 -24.73 12.58 -27.12
C GLY A 428 -23.75 12.71 -28.28
N PHE A 429 -22.45 12.76 -27.98
CA PHE A 429 -21.38 12.61 -28.96
C PHE A 429 -20.66 11.33 -28.61
N ASP A 430 -20.60 10.39 -29.53
CA ASP A 430 -19.77 9.20 -29.46
C ASP A 430 -18.30 9.61 -29.34
N THR A 431 -17.89 10.01 -28.15
CA THR A 431 -16.47 10.04 -27.78
C THR A 431 -16.16 8.70 -27.14
N GLY A 432 -16.30 7.61 -27.90
CA GLY A 432 -15.76 6.31 -27.52
C GLY A 432 -14.26 6.47 -27.31
N GLU A 433 -13.86 6.81 -26.09
CA GLU A 433 -12.45 6.90 -25.73
C GLU A 433 -11.97 5.50 -25.37
N SER A 434 -11.46 4.75 -26.35
CA SER A 434 -10.67 3.58 -26.02
C SER A 434 -9.25 4.01 -25.67
N LYS A 435 -8.70 3.45 -24.59
CA LYS A 435 -7.39 3.80 -24.08
C LYS A 435 -6.57 2.54 -23.84
N ASP A 436 -5.42 2.49 -24.47
CA ASP A 436 -4.43 1.45 -24.19
C ASP A 436 -3.36 2.00 -23.25
N VAL A 437 -3.17 1.33 -22.10
CA VAL A 437 -2.17 1.73 -21.11
C VAL A 437 -1.20 0.59 -20.87
N TYR A 438 0.06 0.81 -21.19
CA TYR A 438 1.14 -0.15 -20.96
C TYR A 438 2.01 0.32 -19.80
N MET A 439 2.34 -0.61 -18.90
CA MET A 439 3.04 -0.27 -17.67
C MET A 439 4.14 -1.26 -17.34
N LEU A 440 5.27 -0.73 -16.91
CA LEU A 440 6.32 -1.50 -16.23
C LEU A 440 6.43 -0.99 -14.80
N THR A 441 6.02 -1.80 -13.85
CA THR A 441 5.94 -1.42 -12.42
C THR A 441 6.97 -2.19 -11.61
N THR A 442 7.66 -1.50 -10.72
CA THR A 442 8.53 -2.08 -9.70
C THR A 442 7.90 -1.88 -8.33
N GLU A 443 7.73 -2.96 -7.60
CA GLU A 443 7.34 -2.95 -6.19
C GLU A 443 8.55 -3.23 -5.31
N VAL A 444 8.77 -2.39 -4.30
CA VAL A 444 9.79 -2.59 -3.26
C VAL A 444 9.10 -2.59 -1.90
N LYS A 445 9.30 -3.66 -1.12
CA LYS A 445 8.72 -3.83 0.24
C LYS A 445 9.83 -4.19 1.22
N TRP A 446 9.89 -3.55 2.40
CA TRP A 446 10.87 -3.85 3.46
C TRP A 446 10.28 -3.83 4.86
#